data_ec5b678fe8b97ada7fb3994b6b09806a
#
_entry.id   ec5b678fe8b97ada7fb3994b6b09806a
#
_cell.length_a   1.000
_cell.length_b   1.000
_cell.length_c   1.000
_cell.angle_alpha   90.00
_cell.angle_beta   90.00
_cell.angle_gamma   90.00
#
_symmetry.space_group_name_H-M   'P 1'
#
loop_
_entity.id
_entity.type
_entity.pdbx_description
1 polymer ?
#
loop_
_entity_poly.entity_id
_entity_poly.type
_entity_poly.pdbx_seq_one_letter_code
_entity_poly.pdbx_strand_id
1 'polypeptide(L)'
;MASSPVVEPCKACDEAKYEVIFEGQWSRHTHPKDFPSNEWQTSFSHLIGASHSVEYNLWKYGEPSSESLRMLAERGDTKSLETEMKRSSQNIRSVIKARGLEQRSNVVGRTFAVFRVDAQKHL
;
A
#
# COMPACT_ATOMS: atom_id res chain seq x y z
N MET A 1 -23.43 14.99 -4.66
CA MET A 1 -22.01 15.21 -4.92
C MET A 1 -21.21 14.90 -3.67
N ALA A 2 -20.27 13.97 -3.77
CA ALA A 2 -19.43 13.64 -2.61
C ALA A 2 -18.43 14.77 -2.36
N SER A 3 -18.41 15.30 -1.14
CA SER A 3 -17.42 16.28 -0.73
C SER A 3 -16.10 15.58 -0.41
N SER A 4 -14.97 16.22 -0.73
CA SER A 4 -13.68 15.72 -0.31
C SER A 4 -13.61 15.67 1.21
N PRO A 5 -12.99 14.63 1.80
CA PRO A 5 -12.81 14.60 3.24
C PRO A 5 -11.96 15.80 3.68
N VAL A 6 -12.34 16.37 4.83
CA VAL A 6 -11.56 17.45 5.42
C VAL A 6 -10.23 16.87 5.91
N VAL A 7 -9.13 17.45 5.44
CA VAL A 7 -7.80 17.02 5.86
C VAL A 7 -7.45 17.77 7.16
N GLU A 8 -7.37 17.04 8.25
CA GLU A 8 -6.95 17.58 9.54
C GLU A 8 -5.46 17.36 9.74
N PRO A 9 -4.76 18.30 10.37
CA PRO A 9 -3.36 18.09 10.73
C PRO A 9 -3.22 16.98 11.77
N CYS A 10 -2.07 16.31 11.77
CA CYS A 10 -1.75 15.31 12.79
C CYS A 10 -1.70 15.96 14.18
N LYS A 11 -2.31 15.31 15.16
CA LYS A 11 -2.39 15.79 16.53
C LYS A 11 -1.87 14.74 17.53
N ALA A 12 -0.78 14.11 17.21
CA ALA A 12 -0.15 13.15 18.13
C ALA A 12 0.92 13.84 18.96
N CYS A 13 1.23 13.29 20.13
CA CYS A 13 2.25 13.84 21.03
C CYS A 13 3.59 13.11 20.91
N ASP A 14 3.57 11.85 20.50
CA ASP A 14 4.74 10.98 20.49
C ASP A 14 4.86 10.19 19.21
N GLU A 15 6.05 9.61 19.00
CA GLU A 15 6.30 8.64 17.96
C GLU A 15 5.72 7.28 18.37
N ALA A 16 5.12 6.57 17.42
CA ALA A 16 4.67 5.21 17.61
C ALA A 16 5.26 4.31 16.53
N LYS A 17 5.51 3.06 16.92
CA LYS A 17 5.99 2.03 16.01
C LYS A 17 4.89 0.99 15.81
N TYR A 18 4.60 0.66 14.58
CA TYR A 18 3.55 -0.30 14.21
C TYR A 18 4.11 -1.39 13.33
N GLU A 19 3.48 -2.54 13.40
CA GLU A 19 3.67 -3.62 12.43
C GLU A 19 2.40 -3.77 11.62
N VAL A 20 2.52 -3.75 10.30
CA VAL A 20 1.40 -4.10 9.41
C VAL A 20 1.59 -5.53 8.95
N ILE A 21 0.52 -6.31 9.02
CA ILE A 21 0.50 -7.69 8.55
C ILE A 21 -0.54 -7.79 7.45
N PHE A 22 -0.12 -8.25 6.29
CA PHE A 22 -1.02 -8.57 5.19
C PHE A 22 -1.18 -10.07 5.11
N GLU A 23 -2.43 -10.54 5.15
CA GLU A 23 -2.76 -11.95 5.04
C GLU A 23 -3.56 -12.19 3.77
N GLY A 24 -2.97 -12.92 2.83
CA GLY A 24 -3.60 -13.28 1.59
C GLY A 24 -4.44 -14.54 1.74
N GLN A 25 -5.64 -14.54 1.16
CA GLN A 25 -6.57 -15.67 1.22
C GLN A 25 -7.20 -15.96 -0.15
N TRP A 26 -6.50 -15.62 -1.21
CA TRP A 26 -7.00 -15.84 -2.56
C TRP A 26 -6.72 -17.27 -3.00
N SER A 27 -7.76 -18.06 -3.08
CA SER A 27 -7.65 -19.45 -3.48
C SER A 27 -8.92 -19.88 -4.22
N ARG A 28 -8.85 -21.03 -4.87
CA ARG A 28 -10.01 -21.65 -5.51
C ARG A 28 -11.13 -21.94 -4.51
N HIS A 29 -10.75 -22.24 -3.27
CA HIS A 29 -11.70 -22.52 -2.20
C HIS A 29 -12.43 -21.25 -1.73
N THR A 30 -11.71 -20.14 -1.58
CA THR A 30 -12.28 -18.87 -1.10
C THR A 30 -12.95 -18.07 -2.20
N HIS A 31 -12.48 -18.21 -3.44
CA HIS A 31 -12.96 -17.48 -4.60
C HIS A 31 -13.14 -18.40 -5.80
N PRO A 32 -14.14 -19.32 -5.72
CA PRO A 32 -14.30 -20.35 -6.75
C PRO A 32 -14.79 -19.81 -8.09
N LYS A 33 -15.55 -18.72 -8.12
CA LYS A 33 -16.08 -18.16 -9.36
C LYS A 33 -14.96 -17.47 -10.13
N ASP A 34 -14.77 -17.88 -11.38
CA ASP A 34 -13.80 -17.30 -12.29
C ASP A 34 -12.36 -17.28 -11.75
N PHE A 35 -12.03 -18.24 -10.88
CA PHE A 35 -10.64 -18.37 -10.41
C PHE A 35 -9.73 -18.65 -11.61
N PRO A 36 -8.55 -17.99 -11.69
CA PRO A 36 -7.68 -18.13 -12.86
C PRO A 36 -7.33 -19.58 -13.14
N SER A 37 -7.46 -19.98 -14.42
CA SER A 37 -7.11 -21.33 -14.86
C SER A 37 -5.61 -21.59 -14.73
N ASN A 38 -4.80 -20.55 -14.86
CA ASN A 38 -3.36 -20.62 -14.64
C ASN A 38 -3.05 -20.20 -13.20
N GLU A 39 -3.16 -21.14 -12.27
CA GLU A 39 -2.93 -20.90 -10.84
C GLU A 39 -1.53 -20.41 -10.53
N TRP A 40 -0.55 -20.71 -11.38
CA TRP A 40 0.83 -20.30 -11.22
C TRP A 40 1.04 -18.79 -11.27
N GLN A 41 0.12 -18.09 -11.93
CA GLN A 41 0.20 -16.65 -12.11
C GLN A 41 -0.55 -15.85 -11.05
N THR A 42 -1.23 -16.53 -10.12
CA THR A 42 -1.89 -15.83 -9.03
C THR A 42 -0.84 -15.28 -8.07
N SER A 43 -0.96 -14.00 -7.75
CA SER A 43 -0.01 -13.35 -6.86
C SER A 43 -0.61 -12.05 -6.29
N PHE A 44 -0.07 -11.65 -5.15
CA PHE A 44 -0.21 -10.28 -4.68
C PHE A 44 1.13 -9.57 -4.86
N SER A 45 1.09 -8.35 -5.33
CA SER A 45 2.29 -7.52 -5.46
C SER A 45 2.92 -7.25 -4.10
N HIS A 46 4.12 -6.67 -4.10
CA HIS A 46 4.70 -6.15 -2.88
C HIS A 46 3.75 -5.14 -2.25
N LEU A 47 3.66 -5.17 -0.94
CA LEU A 47 2.92 -4.19 -0.17
C LEU A 47 3.77 -2.93 -0.07
N ILE A 48 3.19 -1.79 -0.39
CA ILE A 48 3.89 -0.52 -0.32
C ILE A 48 3.01 0.52 0.35
N GLY A 49 3.64 1.38 1.12
CA GLY A 49 2.95 2.47 1.79
C GLY A 49 3.92 3.45 2.40
N ALA A 50 3.40 4.45 3.07
CA ALA A 50 4.21 5.45 3.72
C ALA A 50 3.47 6.07 4.90
N SER A 51 4.23 6.45 5.92
CA SER A 51 3.74 7.40 6.92
C SER A 51 4.19 8.79 6.50
N HIS A 52 3.26 9.72 6.43
CA HIS A 52 3.50 10.99 5.76
C HIS A 52 2.76 12.15 6.44
N SER A 53 3.19 13.37 6.11
CA SER A 53 2.52 14.59 6.54
C SER A 53 1.29 14.88 5.69
N VAL A 54 0.49 15.84 6.10
CA VAL A 54 -0.73 16.23 5.38
C VAL A 54 -0.45 16.84 4.01
N GLU A 55 0.77 17.32 3.77
CA GLU A 55 1.15 17.87 2.48
C GLU A 55 1.41 16.82 1.41
N TYR A 56 1.61 15.56 1.80
CA TYR A 56 1.83 14.47 0.86
C TYR A 56 0.54 13.68 0.69
N ASN A 57 0.14 13.46 -0.55
CA ASN A 57 -1.02 12.65 -0.88
C ASN A 57 -0.63 11.58 -1.89
N LEU A 58 -0.83 10.34 -1.54
CA LEU A 58 -0.64 9.22 -2.45
C LEU A 58 -1.71 9.25 -3.55
N TRP A 59 -2.94 9.58 -3.16
CA TRP A 59 -4.06 9.77 -4.07
C TRP A 59 -5.07 10.73 -3.45
N LYS A 60 -5.91 11.30 -4.27
CA LYS A 60 -7.00 12.18 -3.82
C LYS A 60 -8.32 11.66 -4.36
N TYR A 61 -9.32 11.65 -3.48
CA TYR A 61 -10.65 11.19 -3.82
C TYR A 61 -11.22 11.97 -5.00
N GLY A 62 -11.72 11.25 -6.00
CA GLY A 62 -12.34 11.85 -7.17
C GLY A 62 -11.37 12.43 -8.21
N GLU A 63 -10.07 12.31 -8.00
CA GLU A 63 -9.06 12.79 -8.95
C GLU A 63 -8.34 11.62 -9.62
N PRO A 64 -7.82 11.82 -10.84
CA PRO A 64 -7.00 10.80 -11.50
C PRO A 64 -5.76 10.46 -10.68
N SER A 65 -5.36 9.20 -10.70
CA SER A 65 -4.15 8.77 -10.02
C SER A 65 -2.90 9.24 -10.75
N SER A 66 -1.78 9.30 -10.01
CA SER A 66 -0.48 9.50 -10.63
C SER A 66 -0.11 8.29 -11.51
N GLU A 67 0.84 8.47 -12.39
CA GLU A 67 1.35 7.39 -13.25
C GLU A 67 1.96 6.26 -12.41
N SER A 68 2.68 6.60 -11.35
CA SER A 68 3.30 5.61 -10.47
C SER A 68 2.25 4.78 -9.73
N LEU A 69 1.16 5.38 -9.27
CA LEU A 69 0.07 4.62 -8.64
C LEU A 69 -0.66 3.75 -9.68
N ARG A 70 -0.84 4.25 -10.90
CA ARG A 70 -1.42 3.47 -11.99
C ARG A 70 -0.59 2.24 -12.30
N MET A 71 0.74 2.37 -12.36
CA MET A 71 1.65 1.24 -12.59
C MET A 71 1.52 0.18 -11.50
N LEU A 72 1.39 0.62 -10.25
CA LEU A 72 1.16 -0.30 -9.14
C LEU A 72 -0.18 -1.04 -9.32
N ALA A 73 -1.24 -0.30 -9.58
CA ALA A 73 -2.58 -0.87 -9.67
C ALA A 73 -2.75 -1.82 -10.86
N GLU A 74 -2.21 -1.46 -12.01
CA GLU A 74 -2.37 -2.25 -13.23
C GLU A 74 -1.37 -3.39 -13.38
N ARG A 75 -0.14 -3.21 -12.89
CA ARG A 75 0.96 -4.15 -13.13
C ARG A 75 1.60 -4.70 -11.87
N GLY A 76 1.20 -4.20 -10.69
CA GLY A 76 1.86 -4.58 -9.44
C GLY A 76 3.29 -4.10 -9.34
N ASP A 77 3.68 -3.11 -10.15
CA ASP A 77 5.03 -2.57 -10.16
C ASP A 77 5.14 -1.45 -9.12
N THR A 78 5.95 -1.68 -8.09
CA THR A 78 6.14 -0.73 -7.00
C THR A 78 7.29 0.24 -7.20
N LYS A 79 8.15 0.03 -8.20
CA LYS A 79 9.40 0.79 -8.35
C LYS A 79 9.18 2.27 -8.58
N SER A 80 8.24 2.63 -9.45
CA SER A 80 7.95 4.03 -9.74
C SER A 80 7.44 4.76 -8.52
N LEU A 81 6.55 4.12 -7.75
CA LEU A 81 5.99 4.71 -6.55
C LEU A 81 7.04 4.84 -5.45
N GLU A 82 7.91 3.85 -5.29
CA GLU A 82 9.04 3.93 -4.36
C GLU A 82 9.95 5.12 -4.67
N THR A 83 10.25 5.35 -5.95
CA THR A 83 11.08 6.47 -6.39
C THR A 83 10.39 7.80 -6.09
N GLU A 84 9.10 7.90 -6.36
CA GLU A 84 8.31 9.08 -6.07
C GLU A 84 8.31 9.40 -4.57
N MET A 85 8.11 8.39 -3.73
CA MET A 85 8.14 8.55 -2.27
C MET A 85 9.49 9.03 -1.78
N LYS A 86 10.58 8.51 -2.34
CA LYS A 86 11.94 8.95 -1.98
C LYS A 86 12.19 10.42 -2.33
N ARG A 87 11.60 10.91 -3.42
CA ARG A 87 11.69 12.32 -3.79
C ARG A 87 10.93 13.22 -2.82
N SER A 88 9.95 12.71 -2.14
CA SER A 88 9.14 13.44 -1.16
C SER A 88 9.58 13.20 0.26
N SER A 89 10.85 12.88 0.48
CA SER A 89 11.38 12.44 1.78
C SER A 89 11.15 13.42 2.92
N GLN A 90 11.06 14.72 2.65
CA GLN A 90 10.78 15.72 3.69
C GLN A 90 9.37 15.60 4.26
N ASN A 91 8.44 14.99 3.54
CA ASN A 91 7.05 14.78 3.97
C ASN A 91 6.79 13.34 4.42
N ILE A 92 7.78 12.48 4.34
CA ILE A 92 7.63 11.06 4.64
C ILE A 92 8.51 10.67 5.82
N ARG A 93 7.91 9.99 6.81
CA ARG A 93 8.63 9.45 7.97
C ARG A 93 9.20 8.07 7.68
N SER A 94 8.36 7.19 7.11
CA SER A 94 8.75 5.82 6.78
C SER A 94 8.16 5.44 5.43
N VAL A 95 8.96 4.76 4.62
CA VAL A 95 8.46 4.04 3.44
C VAL A 95 8.29 2.59 3.86
N ILE A 96 7.09 2.06 3.66
CA ILE A 96 6.74 0.70 4.06
C ILE A 96 6.82 -0.18 2.84
N LYS A 97 7.57 -1.26 2.95
CA LYS A 97 7.62 -2.26 1.88
C LYS A 97 7.67 -3.65 2.49
N ALA A 98 6.76 -4.51 2.06
CA ALA A 98 6.77 -5.91 2.41
C ALA A 98 6.73 -6.75 1.15
N ARG A 99 7.30 -7.94 1.22
CA ARG A 99 7.36 -8.86 0.09
C ARG A 99 5.96 -9.30 -0.31
N GLY A 100 5.69 -9.36 -1.61
CA GLY A 100 4.45 -9.90 -2.15
C GLY A 100 4.32 -11.41 -1.92
N LEU A 101 3.12 -11.91 -2.14
CA LEU A 101 2.81 -13.32 -2.00
C LEU A 101 2.71 -13.97 -3.38
N GLU A 102 3.52 -15.00 -3.59
CA GLU A 102 3.54 -15.77 -4.83
C GLU A 102 3.40 -17.24 -4.48
N GLN A 103 2.42 -17.90 -5.07
CA GLN A 103 2.25 -19.33 -4.91
C GLN A 103 1.80 -19.95 -6.21
N ARG A 104 2.19 -21.23 -6.39
CA ARG A 104 1.93 -21.94 -7.63
C ARG A 104 0.50 -22.44 -7.78
N SER A 105 -0.20 -22.66 -6.68
CA SER A 105 -1.55 -23.23 -6.71
C SER A 105 -2.60 -22.34 -6.06
N ASN A 106 -2.19 -21.48 -5.17
CA ASN A 106 -3.07 -20.47 -4.57
C ASN A 106 -2.22 -19.39 -3.89
N VAL A 107 -2.85 -18.29 -3.56
CA VAL A 107 -2.14 -17.17 -2.92
C VAL A 107 -2.65 -17.05 -1.50
N VAL A 108 -2.10 -17.89 -0.64
CA VAL A 108 -2.39 -17.90 0.79
C VAL A 108 -1.08 -17.76 1.55
N GLY A 109 -1.01 -16.82 2.47
CA GLY A 109 0.19 -16.58 3.23
C GLY A 109 0.16 -15.23 3.94
N ARG A 110 1.29 -14.89 4.52
CA ARG A 110 1.45 -13.63 5.25
C ARG A 110 2.73 -12.92 4.85
N THR A 111 2.65 -11.61 4.87
CA THR A 111 3.83 -10.76 4.79
C THR A 111 3.66 -9.62 5.79
N PHE A 112 4.77 -9.00 6.20
CA PHE A 112 4.69 -7.96 7.20
C PHE A 112 5.76 -6.89 6.97
N ALA A 113 5.52 -5.72 7.53
CA ALA A 113 6.48 -4.63 7.57
C ALA A 113 6.31 -3.84 8.87
N VAL A 114 7.37 -3.20 9.29
CA VAL A 114 7.38 -2.33 10.46
C VAL A 114 7.54 -0.88 10.00
N PHE A 115 6.78 0.01 10.60
CA PHE A 115 6.85 1.42 10.24
C PHE A 115 6.66 2.30 11.48
N ARG A 116 7.02 3.56 11.34
CA ARG A 116 6.89 4.55 12.40
C ARG A 116 6.02 5.71 11.96
N VAL A 117 5.23 6.21 12.89
CA VAL A 117 4.46 7.44 12.74
C VAL A 117 4.89 8.40 13.83
N ASP A 118 4.82 9.68 13.57
CA ASP A 118 5.13 10.71 14.56
C ASP A 118 4.02 11.77 14.62
N ALA A 119 4.24 12.82 15.37
CA ALA A 119 3.24 13.86 15.60
C ALA A 119 2.75 14.55 14.31
N GLN A 120 3.52 14.49 13.25
CA GLN A 120 3.22 15.18 12.01
C GLN A 120 3.00 14.24 10.83
N LYS A 121 3.39 12.97 10.94
CA LYS A 121 3.39 12.01 9.83
C LYS A 121 2.73 10.71 10.24
N HIS A 122 1.59 10.41 9.63
CA HIS A 122 0.79 9.22 9.87
C HIS A 122 0.49 8.48 8.56
N LEU A 123 -0.17 7.33 8.65
CA LEU A 123 -0.60 6.58 7.46
C LEU A 123 -1.71 7.31 6.71
#